data_acc03e07e17518b83f3e53d5ef63d0e4
#
_entry.id   acc03e07e17518b83f3e53d5ef63d0e4
#
_cell.length_a   1.000
_cell.length_b   1.000
_cell.length_c   1.000
_cell.angle_alpha   90.00
_cell.angle_beta   90.00
_cell.angle_gamma   90.00
#
_symmetry.space_group_name_H-M   'P 1'
#
loop_
_entity.id
_entity.type
_entity.pdbx_description
1 polymer ?
#
loop_
_entity_poly.entity_id
_entity_poly.type
_entity_poly.pdbx_seq_one_letter_code
_entity_poly.pdbx_strand_id
1 'polypeptide(L)'
;MKKLLFFILIPFLGIAQDFTANGINYTITSRTAPFTISVTDNPNFTGAAEIPETVAYNGNRYIVTAITRGAFMHCNNLTSVTIPNSVTTIRENAFADCPDLTSVTIPNSVTSIGDRAFSGCTGLISVTIPNSVTDIENGAFAGCSGLTSVTIPNSVTTIRENAFADCSGLTSVTIPNSVTSIGDYVFGGCSGLTSVTIPNSATTIGDGAFQDCSGLTSVTIPNSVTTIGNFAFERCSGLTSVTIPNS
;
A
#
# COMPACT_ATOMS: atom_id res chain seq x y z
N MET A 1 53.23 -36.06 20.68
CA MET A 1 52.88 -34.69 20.28
C MET A 1 51.49 -34.73 19.63
N LYS A 2 50.42 -34.31 20.36
CA LYS A 2 49.06 -34.25 19.84
C LYS A 2 48.93 -32.93 19.08
N LYS A 3 48.71 -32.96 17.77
CA LYS A 3 48.35 -31.76 17.00
C LYS A 3 46.94 -31.31 17.36
N LEU A 4 46.84 -30.16 18.00
CA LEU A 4 45.58 -29.46 18.27
C LEU A 4 45.12 -28.81 16.97
N LEU A 5 44.06 -29.34 16.36
CA LEU A 5 43.44 -28.76 15.17
C LEU A 5 42.54 -27.63 15.66
N PHE A 6 42.97 -26.37 15.50
CA PHE A 6 42.14 -25.21 15.71
C PHE A 6 41.14 -25.13 14.54
N PHE A 7 39.88 -25.47 14.78
CA PHE A 7 38.79 -25.07 13.90
C PHE A 7 38.58 -23.56 14.10
N ILE A 8 39.05 -22.75 13.17
CA ILE A 8 38.66 -21.36 13.07
C ILE A 8 37.20 -21.37 12.60
N LEU A 9 36.26 -21.15 13.52
CA LEU A 9 34.89 -20.83 13.20
C LEU A 9 34.92 -19.45 12.55
N ILE A 10 35.02 -19.38 11.22
CA ILE A 10 34.73 -18.15 10.47
C ILE A 10 33.24 -17.92 10.65
N PRO A 11 32.82 -16.80 11.30
CA PRO A 11 31.42 -16.47 11.28
C PRO A 11 31.02 -16.26 9.83
N PHE A 12 30.24 -17.17 9.29
CA PHE A 12 29.57 -16.98 8.01
C PHE A 12 28.68 -15.75 8.20
N LEU A 13 29.16 -14.59 7.82
CA LEU A 13 28.31 -13.44 7.54
C LEU A 13 27.31 -13.94 6.49
N GLY A 14 26.07 -14.18 6.94
CA GLY A 14 25.02 -14.78 6.14
C GLY A 14 24.73 -13.90 4.94
N ILE A 15 25.30 -14.25 3.79
CA ILE A 15 24.82 -13.76 2.51
C ILE A 15 23.40 -14.28 2.41
N ALA A 16 22.43 -13.37 2.27
CA ALA A 16 21.06 -13.72 1.94
C ALA A 16 21.12 -14.63 0.71
N GLN A 17 20.60 -15.85 0.84
CA GLN A 17 20.63 -16.79 -0.27
C GLN A 17 19.30 -16.70 -1.01
N ASP A 18 19.37 -16.20 -2.23
CA ASP A 18 18.23 -16.10 -3.13
C ASP A 18 18.03 -17.44 -3.87
N PHE A 19 16.79 -17.79 -4.09
CA PHE A 19 16.40 -18.94 -4.89
C PHE A 19 15.03 -18.68 -5.54
N THR A 20 14.73 -19.44 -6.59
CA THR A 20 13.46 -19.36 -7.31
C THR A 20 12.65 -20.62 -7.06
N ALA A 21 11.36 -20.47 -6.79
CA ALA A 21 10.39 -21.56 -6.72
C ALA A 21 9.05 -21.09 -7.32
N ASN A 22 8.45 -21.94 -8.16
CA ASN A 22 7.20 -21.64 -8.87
C ASN A 22 7.23 -20.29 -9.64
N GLY A 23 8.40 -19.94 -10.19
CA GLY A 23 8.60 -18.70 -10.95
C GLY A 23 8.74 -17.43 -10.10
N ILE A 24 8.70 -17.53 -8.77
CA ILE A 24 8.85 -16.41 -7.84
C ILE A 24 10.21 -16.52 -7.14
N ASN A 25 10.90 -15.41 -6.99
CA ASN A 25 12.19 -15.31 -6.30
C ASN A 25 12.00 -15.04 -4.82
N TYR A 26 12.82 -15.71 -4.02
CA TYR A 26 12.77 -15.62 -2.56
C TYR A 26 14.16 -15.42 -1.97
N THR A 27 14.22 -14.67 -0.87
CA THR A 27 15.41 -14.51 -0.03
C THR A 27 15.17 -15.16 1.33
N ILE A 28 16.14 -15.97 1.81
CA ILE A 28 16.07 -16.58 3.15
C ILE A 28 16.29 -15.51 4.21
N THR A 29 15.30 -15.34 5.10
CA THR A 29 15.33 -14.39 6.22
C THR A 29 15.63 -15.05 7.56
N SER A 30 15.33 -16.36 7.72
CA SER A 30 15.75 -17.16 8.88
C SER A 30 16.19 -18.55 8.46
N ARG A 31 17.36 -18.98 8.98
CA ARG A 31 17.94 -20.31 8.78
C ARG A 31 17.79 -21.23 10.00
N THR A 32 17.10 -20.74 11.02
CA THR A 32 16.71 -21.49 12.24
C THR A 32 15.20 -21.53 12.33
N ALA A 33 14.66 -22.53 13.01
CA ALA A 33 13.22 -22.66 13.19
C ALA A 33 12.64 -21.49 14.02
N PRO A 34 11.54 -20.86 13.57
CA PRO A 34 10.87 -21.12 12.32
C PRO A 34 11.68 -20.60 11.12
N PHE A 35 11.83 -21.45 10.08
CA PHE A 35 12.50 -21.06 8.83
C PHE A 35 11.61 -20.06 8.08
N THR A 36 12.14 -18.90 7.70
CA THR A 36 11.37 -17.87 7.00
C THR A 36 12.08 -17.37 5.74
N ILE A 37 11.27 -16.95 4.77
CA ILE A 37 11.67 -16.31 3.53
C ILE A 37 10.81 -15.08 3.27
N SER A 38 11.31 -14.21 2.42
CA SER A 38 10.54 -13.12 1.83
C SER A 38 10.55 -13.23 0.31
N VAL A 39 9.46 -12.80 -0.33
CA VAL A 39 9.45 -12.58 -1.79
C VAL A 39 10.40 -11.42 -2.07
N THR A 40 11.34 -11.63 -3.00
CA THR A 40 12.33 -10.64 -3.40
C THR A 40 12.11 -10.16 -4.84
N ASP A 41 13.08 -9.53 -5.46
CA ASP A 41 12.97 -8.91 -6.78
C ASP A 41 12.59 -9.93 -7.87
N ASN A 42 11.49 -9.68 -8.58
CA ASN A 42 10.93 -10.50 -9.66
C ASN A 42 10.82 -9.66 -10.94
N PRO A 43 11.92 -9.25 -11.55
CA PRO A 43 11.90 -8.37 -12.71
C PRO A 43 11.16 -9.04 -13.87
N ASN A 44 10.27 -8.27 -14.51
CA ASN A 44 9.50 -8.73 -15.68
C ASN A 44 8.56 -9.91 -15.40
N PHE A 45 8.09 -10.11 -14.17
CA PHE A 45 7.10 -11.14 -13.86
C PHE A 45 5.82 -10.89 -14.68
N THR A 46 5.21 -11.97 -15.17
CA THR A 46 4.03 -11.91 -16.05
C THR A 46 2.91 -12.80 -15.55
N GLY A 47 1.65 -12.37 -15.75
CA GLY A 47 0.47 -13.15 -15.37
C GLY A 47 0.13 -13.03 -13.89
N ALA A 48 -0.48 -14.07 -13.33
CA ALA A 48 -0.90 -14.11 -11.93
C ALA A 48 0.23 -14.58 -11.01
N ALA A 49 0.51 -13.85 -9.94
CA ALA A 49 1.46 -14.24 -8.90
C ALA A 49 0.71 -14.92 -7.73
N GLU A 50 0.78 -16.26 -7.68
CA GLU A 50 0.23 -17.06 -6.59
C GLU A 50 1.34 -17.30 -5.55
N ILE A 51 1.40 -16.44 -4.52
CA ILE A 51 2.42 -16.56 -3.46
C ILE A 51 1.95 -17.63 -2.45
N PRO A 52 2.69 -18.75 -2.29
CA PRO A 52 2.28 -19.79 -1.35
C PRO A 52 2.62 -19.42 0.11
N GLU A 53 1.91 -19.98 1.09
CA GLU A 53 2.25 -19.80 2.50
C GLU A 53 3.64 -20.34 2.84
N THR A 54 4.05 -21.41 2.16
CA THR A 54 5.33 -22.06 2.43
C THR A 54 5.98 -22.57 1.17
N VAL A 55 7.31 -22.57 1.16
CA VAL A 55 8.15 -23.08 0.07
C VAL A 55 9.14 -24.10 0.60
N ALA A 56 9.27 -25.24 -0.09
CA ALA A 56 10.28 -26.25 0.20
C ALA A 56 11.58 -25.90 -0.54
N TYR A 57 12.71 -25.86 0.17
CA TYR A 57 14.02 -25.60 -0.40
C TYR A 57 15.11 -26.29 0.43
N ASN A 58 16.01 -27.04 -0.23
CA ASN A 58 17.13 -27.76 0.40
C ASN A 58 16.72 -28.58 1.64
N GLY A 59 15.60 -29.33 1.54
CA GLY A 59 15.12 -30.22 2.60
C GLY A 59 14.40 -29.52 3.77
N ASN A 60 14.31 -28.18 3.76
CA ASN A 60 13.57 -27.41 4.75
C ASN A 60 12.29 -26.84 4.15
N ARG A 61 11.29 -26.59 5.01
CA ARG A 61 10.07 -25.86 4.66
C ARG A 61 10.12 -24.47 5.26
N TYR A 62 10.07 -23.46 4.40
CA TYR A 62 10.14 -22.05 4.75
C TYR A 62 8.78 -21.41 4.69
N ILE A 63 8.45 -20.54 5.65
CA ILE A 63 7.24 -19.73 5.69
C ILE A 63 7.52 -18.41 4.97
N VAL A 64 6.64 -17.99 4.06
CA VAL A 64 6.71 -16.68 3.40
C VAL A 64 6.12 -15.64 4.34
N THR A 65 6.90 -14.68 4.81
CA THR A 65 6.47 -13.73 5.85
C THR A 65 6.39 -12.28 5.39
N ALA A 66 7.03 -11.92 4.27
CA ALA A 66 7.01 -10.55 3.76
C ALA A 66 7.18 -10.51 2.24
N ILE A 67 6.73 -9.40 1.65
CA ILE A 67 7.03 -8.97 0.29
C ILE A 67 8.00 -7.81 0.41
N THR A 68 9.23 -7.96 -0.13
CA THR A 68 10.29 -6.96 0.07
C THR A 68 10.09 -5.71 -0.77
N ARG A 69 10.95 -4.71 -0.53
CA ARG A 69 10.99 -3.49 -1.33
C ARG A 69 11.17 -3.83 -2.80
N GLY A 70 10.30 -3.27 -3.65
CA GLY A 70 10.38 -3.39 -5.10
C GLY A 70 10.15 -4.80 -5.65
N ALA A 71 9.63 -5.75 -4.87
CA ALA A 71 9.59 -7.18 -5.22
C ALA A 71 8.97 -7.47 -6.61
N PHE A 72 7.98 -6.69 -7.05
CA PHE A 72 7.34 -6.76 -8.37
C PHE A 72 7.31 -5.39 -9.06
N MET A 73 8.19 -4.45 -8.67
CA MET A 73 8.21 -3.13 -9.25
C MET A 73 8.42 -3.19 -10.78
N HIS A 74 7.66 -2.37 -11.53
CA HIS A 74 7.69 -2.31 -13.01
C HIS A 74 7.32 -3.64 -13.71
N CYS A 75 6.58 -4.53 -13.04
CA CYS A 75 6.04 -5.74 -13.68
C CYS A 75 4.82 -5.39 -14.54
N ASN A 76 5.07 -4.87 -15.74
CA ASN A 76 4.04 -4.34 -16.64
C ASN A 76 2.95 -5.36 -17.01
N ASN A 77 3.27 -6.66 -17.01
CA ASN A 77 2.34 -7.72 -17.37
C ASN A 77 1.87 -8.56 -16.15
N LEU A 78 2.07 -8.08 -14.93
CA LEU A 78 1.52 -8.70 -13.72
C LEU A 78 0.02 -8.39 -13.66
N THR A 79 -0.83 -9.40 -13.70
CA THR A 79 -2.28 -9.21 -13.81
C THR A 79 -3.03 -9.33 -12.49
N SER A 80 -2.55 -10.17 -11.58
CA SER A 80 -3.13 -10.35 -10.25
C SER A 80 -2.11 -10.87 -9.25
N VAL A 81 -2.36 -10.65 -7.95
CA VAL A 81 -1.53 -11.17 -6.87
C VAL A 81 -2.40 -11.76 -5.77
N THR A 82 -2.13 -13.00 -5.42
CA THR A 82 -2.69 -13.66 -4.23
C THR A 82 -1.63 -13.68 -3.13
N ILE A 83 -1.88 -12.98 -2.03
CA ILE A 83 -0.98 -12.88 -0.89
C ILE A 83 -1.48 -13.81 0.22
N PRO A 84 -0.64 -14.74 0.74
CA PRO A 84 -1.07 -15.71 1.75
C PRO A 84 -1.16 -15.09 3.15
N ASN A 85 -1.92 -15.75 4.04
CA ASN A 85 -2.09 -15.32 5.43
C ASN A 85 -0.81 -15.37 6.29
N SER A 86 0.27 -15.94 5.79
CA SER A 86 1.58 -15.91 6.45
C SER A 86 2.34 -14.61 6.26
N VAL A 87 1.96 -13.79 5.26
CA VAL A 87 2.59 -12.48 5.00
C VAL A 87 2.01 -11.43 5.95
N THR A 88 2.91 -10.73 6.64
CA THR A 88 2.55 -9.67 7.60
C THR A 88 2.92 -8.27 7.11
N THR A 89 3.80 -8.16 6.11
CA THR A 89 4.33 -6.87 5.64
C THR A 89 4.46 -6.84 4.12
N ILE A 90 3.92 -5.79 3.51
CA ILE A 90 4.18 -5.38 2.13
C ILE A 90 5.04 -4.13 2.21
N ARG A 91 6.27 -4.21 1.67
CA ARG A 91 7.24 -3.12 1.81
C ARG A 91 7.13 -2.08 0.70
N GLU A 92 7.92 -1.02 0.84
CA GLU A 92 8.01 0.12 -0.10
C GLU A 92 8.13 -0.34 -1.56
N ASN A 93 7.36 0.28 -2.46
CA ASN A 93 7.34 0.03 -3.91
C ASN A 93 7.09 -1.44 -4.31
N ALA A 94 6.58 -2.30 -3.44
CA ALA A 94 6.49 -3.74 -3.68
C ALA A 94 5.81 -4.12 -5.00
N PHE A 95 4.81 -3.35 -5.43
CA PHE A 95 4.05 -3.49 -6.68
C PHE A 95 3.98 -2.16 -7.46
N ALA A 96 4.92 -1.23 -7.23
CA ALA A 96 4.87 0.06 -7.92
C ALA A 96 4.99 -0.12 -9.44
N ASP A 97 4.24 0.69 -10.18
CA ASP A 97 4.24 0.73 -11.64
C ASP A 97 3.94 -0.64 -12.29
N CYS A 98 2.88 -1.30 -11.80
CA CYS A 98 2.30 -2.51 -12.39
C CYS A 98 0.97 -2.16 -13.07
N PRO A 99 0.97 -1.62 -14.30
CA PRO A 99 -0.23 -1.08 -14.95
C PRO A 99 -1.31 -2.12 -15.26
N ASP A 100 -0.93 -3.38 -15.50
CA ASP A 100 -1.88 -4.46 -15.80
C ASP A 100 -2.42 -5.16 -14.54
N LEU A 101 -1.97 -4.76 -13.34
CA LEU A 101 -2.48 -5.32 -12.09
C LEU A 101 -3.92 -4.86 -11.86
N THR A 102 -4.87 -5.76 -12.09
CA THR A 102 -6.31 -5.47 -11.98
C THR A 102 -6.89 -5.80 -10.61
N SER A 103 -6.29 -6.72 -9.89
CA SER A 103 -6.76 -7.15 -8.58
C SER A 103 -5.65 -7.58 -7.64
N VAL A 104 -5.81 -7.27 -6.37
CA VAL A 104 -4.98 -7.73 -5.27
C VAL A 104 -5.85 -8.09 -4.07
N THR A 105 -5.61 -9.24 -3.47
CA THR A 105 -6.22 -9.62 -2.20
C THR A 105 -5.19 -9.47 -1.10
N ILE A 106 -5.40 -8.51 -0.20
CA ILE A 106 -4.53 -8.25 0.96
C ILE A 106 -5.15 -8.95 2.17
N PRO A 107 -4.49 -9.95 2.76
CA PRO A 107 -5.06 -10.71 3.89
C PRO A 107 -5.01 -9.92 5.21
N ASN A 108 -5.85 -10.31 6.18
CA ASN A 108 -5.89 -9.70 7.51
C ASN A 108 -4.61 -9.93 8.36
N SER A 109 -3.67 -10.70 7.89
CA SER A 109 -2.33 -10.82 8.50
C SER A 109 -1.43 -9.64 8.19
N VAL A 110 -1.69 -8.91 7.11
CA VAL A 110 -0.89 -7.74 6.72
C VAL A 110 -1.21 -6.57 7.63
N THR A 111 -0.20 -6.11 8.37
CA THR A 111 -0.31 -4.99 9.32
C THR A 111 0.31 -3.70 8.77
N SER A 112 1.10 -3.78 7.70
CA SER A 112 1.79 -2.64 7.09
C SER A 112 1.78 -2.75 5.57
N ILE A 113 1.35 -1.66 4.92
CA ILE A 113 1.45 -1.42 3.47
C ILE A 113 2.38 -0.22 3.32
N GLY A 114 3.60 -0.45 2.82
CA GLY A 114 4.67 0.54 2.79
C GLY A 114 4.46 1.66 1.76
N ASP A 115 5.37 2.64 1.80
CA ASP A 115 5.37 3.78 0.88
C ASP A 115 5.29 3.32 -0.57
N ARG A 116 4.37 3.92 -1.35
CA ARG A 116 4.19 3.65 -2.78
C ARG A 116 4.01 2.18 -3.14
N ALA A 117 3.54 1.34 -2.21
CA ALA A 117 3.47 -0.11 -2.40
C ALA A 117 2.68 -0.52 -3.66
N PHE A 118 1.65 0.22 -4.05
CA PHE A 118 0.82 0.04 -5.25
C PHE A 118 0.77 1.29 -6.14
N SER A 119 1.73 2.22 -5.98
CA SER A 119 1.74 3.45 -6.80
C SER A 119 1.83 3.09 -8.29
N GLY A 120 1.08 3.81 -9.15
CA GLY A 120 1.10 3.60 -10.60
C GLY A 120 0.42 2.31 -11.08
N CYS A 121 -0.31 1.59 -10.23
CA CYS A 121 -1.13 0.43 -10.64
C CYS A 121 -2.39 0.92 -11.35
N THR A 122 -2.25 1.41 -12.59
CA THR A 122 -3.34 2.07 -13.33
C THR A 122 -4.50 1.15 -13.68
N GLY A 123 -4.27 -0.17 -13.73
CA GLY A 123 -5.30 -1.18 -13.96
C GLY A 123 -6.09 -1.60 -12.74
N LEU A 124 -5.67 -1.21 -11.52
CA LEU A 124 -6.30 -1.63 -10.28
C LEU A 124 -7.69 -1.00 -10.14
N ILE A 125 -8.73 -1.84 -10.11
CA ILE A 125 -10.14 -1.37 -10.13
C ILE A 125 -10.67 -1.11 -8.73
N SER A 126 -10.30 -1.97 -7.79
CA SER A 126 -10.74 -1.85 -6.40
C SER A 126 -9.69 -2.42 -5.45
N VAL A 127 -9.65 -1.90 -4.23
CA VAL A 127 -8.83 -2.45 -3.14
C VAL A 127 -9.61 -2.43 -1.84
N THR A 128 -9.49 -3.52 -1.09
CA THR A 128 -9.98 -3.61 0.29
C THR A 128 -8.77 -3.61 1.20
N ILE A 129 -8.65 -2.57 2.02
CA ILE A 129 -7.60 -2.47 3.04
C ILE A 129 -8.06 -3.29 4.26
N PRO A 130 -7.25 -4.24 4.75
CA PRO A 130 -7.68 -5.11 5.86
C PRO A 130 -7.72 -4.38 7.21
N ASN A 131 -8.56 -4.87 8.12
CA ASN A 131 -8.73 -4.32 9.48
C ASN A 131 -7.48 -4.40 10.38
N SER A 132 -6.42 -5.04 9.93
CA SER A 132 -5.12 -5.10 10.60
C SER A 132 -4.22 -3.91 10.31
N VAL A 133 -4.55 -3.11 9.27
CA VAL A 133 -3.79 -1.92 8.88
C VAL A 133 -4.27 -0.71 9.67
N THR A 134 -3.34 0.03 10.28
CA THR A 134 -3.60 1.25 11.05
C THR A 134 -3.18 2.52 10.31
N ASP A 135 -2.22 2.41 9.39
CA ASP A 135 -1.65 3.53 8.66
C ASP A 135 -1.61 3.21 7.15
N ILE A 136 -2.06 4.17 6.33
CA ILE A 136 -1.86 4.14 4.89
C ILE A 136 -0.68 5.07 4.60
N GLU A 137 0.43 4.48 4.15
CA GLU A 137 1.71 5.18 4.00
C GLU A 137 1.75 6.10 2.77
N ASN A 138 2.85 6.90 2.66
CA ASN A 138 2.96 7.92 1.61
C ASN A 138 2.82 7.32 0.22
N GLY A 139 1.90 7.88 -0.57
CA GLY A 139 1.68 7.47 -1.95
C GLY A 139 1.28 6.01 -2.16
N ALA A 140 0.82 5.29 -1.12
CA ALA A 140 0.61 3.85 -1.16
C ALA A 140 -0.22 3.38 -2.38
N PHE A 141 -1.18 4.19 -2.85
CA PHE A 141 -2.03 3.96 -4.02
C PHE A 141 -2.00 5.14 -5.00
N ALA A 142 -0.96 5.99 -4.95
CA ALA A 142 -0.88 7.15 -5.86
C ALA A 142 -0.87 6.71 -7.32
N GLY A 143 -1.57 7.44 -8.19
CA GLY A 143 -1.63 7.13 -9.63
C GLY A 143 -2.41 5.86 -10.00
N CYS A 144 -3.17 5.28 -9.07
CA CYS A 144 -4.10 4.18 -9.38
C CYS A 144 -5.33 4.73 -10.13
N SER A 145 -5.13 5.19 -11.38
CA SER A 145 -6.16 5.90 -12.14
C SER A 145 -7.39 5.05 -12.49
N GLY A 146 -7.26 3.73 -12.50
CA GLY A 146 -8.38 2.79 -12.69
C GLY A 146 -9.19 2.51 -11.42
N LEU A 147 -8.71 2.96 -10.24
CA LEU A 147 -9.36 2.68 -8.96
C LEU A 147 -10.69 3.43 -8.86
N THR A 148 -11.80 2.70 -8.90
CA THR A 148 -13.15 3.27 -8.84
C THR A 148 -13.70 3.34 -7.42
N SER A 149 -13.22 2.47 -6.55
CA SER A 149 -13.62 2.41 -5.15
C SER A 149 -12.51 1.90 -4.23
N VAL A 150 -12.47 2.43 -3.02
CA VAL A 150 -11.61 1.95 -1.93
C VAL A 150 -12.40 1.84 -0.65
N THR A 151 -12.20 0.75 0.10
CA THR A 151 -12.74 0.58 1.44
C THR A 151 -11.63 0.83 2.45
N ILE A 152 -11.75 1.92 3.22
CA ILE A 152 -10.83 2.28 4.30
C ILE A 152 -11.47 1.83 5.63
N PRO A 153 -10.88 0.87 6.35
CA PRO A 153 -11.48 0.33 7.57
C PRO A 153 -11.33 1.27 8.76
N ASN A 154 -12.16 1.07 9.79
CA ASN A 154 -12.11 1.83 11.03
C ASN A 154 -10.83 1.61 11.88
N SER A 155 -9.96 0.69 11.49
CA SER A 155 -8.64 0.52 12.09
C SER A 155 -7.64 1.60 11.65
N VAL A 156 -7.86 2.20 10.47
CA VAL A 156 -6.98 3.24 9.93
C VAL A 156 -7.16 4.53 10.73
N THR A 157 -6.07 5.00 11.31
CA THR A 157 -6.01 6.26 12.07
C THR A 157 -5.27 7.36 11.32
N THR A 158 -4.39 6.97 10.38
CA THR A 158 -3.54 7.90 9.62
C THR A 158 -3.59 7.59 8.13
N ILE A 159 -3.86 8.60 7.33
CA ILE A 159 -3.73 8.57 5.88
C ILE A 159 -2.66 9.60 5.53
N ARG A 160 -1.49 9.11 5.05
CA ARG A 160 -0.32 9.95 4.83
C ARG A 160 -0.36 10.66 3.48
N GLU A 161 0.63 11.52 3.28
CA GLU A 161 0.78 12.35 2.08
C GLU A 161 0.65 11.55 0.78
N ASN A 162 -0.11 12.09 -0.19
CA ASN A 162 -0.31 11.51 -1.53
C ASN A 162 -0.92 10.09 -1.55
N ALA A 163 -1.45 9.56 -0.44
CA ALA A 163 -1.84 8.15 -0.34
C ALA A 163 -2.76 7.66 -1.47
N PHE A 164 -3.67 8.50 -1.98
CA PHE A 164 -4.56 8.26 -3.11
C PHE A 164 -4.48 9.38 -4.18
N ALA A 165 -3.36 10.11 -4.22
CA ALA A 165 -3.20 11.16 -5.23
C ALA A 165 -3.33 10.59 -6.66
N ASP A 166 -3.91 11.35 -7.59
CA ASP A 166 -4.09 10.98 -8.99
C ASP A 166 -4.92 9.69 -9.23
N CYS A 167 -5.73 9.27 -8.24
CA CYS A 167 -6.73 8.21 -8.42
C CYS A 167 -7.93 8.78 -9.19
N SER A 168 -7.73 9.13 -10.48
CA SER A 168 -8.72 9.86 -11.28
C SER A 168 -10.02 9.09 -11.54
N GLY A 169 -10.01 7.76 -11.41
CA GLY A 169 -11.20 6.92 -11.51
C GLY A 169 -12.06 6.87 -10.25
N LEU A 170 -11.54 7.33 -9.10
CA LEU A 170 -12.23 7.24 -7.82
C LEU A 170 -13.45 8.16 -7.79
N THR A 171 -14.64 7.57 -7.62
CA THR A 171 -15.90 8.32 -7.70
C THR A 171 -16.42 8.79 -6.33
N SER A 172 -16.12 8.04 -5.30
CA SER A 172 -16.48 8.39 -3.92
C SER A 172 -15.51 7.77 -2.93
N VAL A 173 -15.35 8.40 -1.78
CA VAL A 173 -14.57 7.87 -0.65
C VAL A 173 -15.26 8.21 0.66
N THR A 174 -15.29 7.23 1.57
CA THR A 174 -15.68 7.44 2.95
C THR A 174 -14.43 7.32 3.82
N ILE A 175 -14.08 8.42 4.48
CA ILE A 175 -12.97 8.47 5.44
C ILE A 175 -13.55 8.08 6.81
N PRO A 176 -13.01 7.07 7.49
CA PRO A 176 -13.57 6.57 8.75
C PRO A 176 -13.36 7.55 9.91
N ASN A 177 -14.23 7.47 10.93
CA ASN A 177 -14.15 8.32 12.14
C ASN A 177 -12.92 8.04 13.03
N SER A 178 -12.09 7.07 12.70
CA SER A 178 -10.78 6.86 13.32
C SER A 178 -9.72 7.84 12.84
N VAL A 179 -9.91 8.45 11.65
CA VAL A 179 -8.98 9.42 11.07
C VAL A 179 -9.22 10.80 11.65
N THR A 180 -8.17 11.39 12.24
CA THR A 180 -8.23 12.72 12.87
C THR A 180 -7.57 13.82 12.03
N SER A 181 -6.77 13.45 11.04
CA SER A 181 -6.10 14.38 10.12
C SER A 181 -6.08 13.79 8.71
N ILE A 182 -6.49 14.60 7.73
CA ILE A 182 -6.33 14.28 6.30
C ILE A 182 -5.00 14.90 5.88
N GLY A 183 -4.04 14.07 5.43
CA GLY A 183 -2.70 14.50 5.05
C GLY A 183 -2.66 15.37 3.80
N ASP A 184 -1.46 15.83 3.45
CA ASP A 184 -1.26 16.67 2.27
C ASP A 184 -1.49 15.85 0.99
N TYR A 185 -2.19 16.43 0.01
CA TYR A 185 -2.47 15.84 -1.31
C TYR A 185 -3.08 14.44 -1.29
N VAL A 186 -3.71 14.01 -0.18
CA VAL A 186 -4.23 12.63 -0.03
C VAL A 186 -5.13 12.22 -1.18
N PHE A 187 -5.99 13.11 -1.66
CA PHE A 187 -6.89 12.92 -2.80
C PHE A 187 -6.64 13.93 -3.91
N GLY A 188 -5.45 14.57 -3.93
CA GLY A 188 -5.07 15.50 -5.00
C GLY A 188 -5.17 14.80 -6.36
N GLY A 189 -5.73 15.47 -7.40
CA GLY A 189 -5.88 14.89 -8.73
C GLY A 189 -6.97 13.83 -8.89
N CYS A 190 -7.78 13.55 -7.85
CA CYS A 190 -8.93 12.62 -7.95
C CYS A 190 -10.07 13.28 -8.73
N SER A 191 -9.87 13.50 -10.04
CA SER A 191 -10.78 14.25 -10.89
C SER A 191 -12.17 13.61 -11.05
N GLY A 192 -12.29 12.31 -10.86
CA GLY A 192 -13.56 11.57 -10.88
C GLY A 192 -14.36 11.65 -9.58
N LEU A 193 -13.76 12.17 -8.49
CA LEU A 193 -14.38 12.20 -7.17
C LEU A 193 -15.56 13.19 -7.16
N THR A 194 -16.77 12.66 -7.05
CA THR A 194 -18.01 13.46 -7.03
C THR A 194 -18.47 13.83 -5.64
N SER A 195 -18.11 13.04 -4.65
CA SER A 195 -18.46 13.25 -3.25
C SER A 195 -17.39 12.69 -2.31
N VAL A 196 -17.21 13.38 -1.19
CA VAL A 196 -16.37 12.93 -0.07
C VAL A 196 -17.08 13.18 1.25
N THR A 197 -17.00 12.23 2.16
CA THR A 197 -17.45 12.42 3.54
C THR A 197 -16.23 12.65 4.42
N ILE A 198 -16.10 13.88 4.94
CA ILE A 198 -15.07 14.24 5.93
C ILE A 198 -15.60 13.84 7.31
N PRO A 199 -14.87 13.02 8.09
CA PRO A 199 -15.38 12.53 9.36
C PRO A 199 -15.42 13.62 10.44
N ASN A 200 -16.36 13.48 11.38
CA ASN A 200 -16.47 14.39 12.53
C ASN A 200 -15.29 14.33 13.51
N SER A 201 -14.37 13.40 13.31
CA SER A 201 -13.10 13.29 14.04
C SER A 201 -11.98 14.14 13.44
N ALA A 202 -12.11 14.54 12.16
CA ALA A 202 -11.06 15.28 11.48
C ALA A 202 -10.93 16.70 12.07
N THR A 203 -9.72 17.06 12.47
CA THR A 203 -9.37 18.40 12.95
C THR A 203 -8.59 19.20 11.92
N THR A 204 -7.94 18.51 10.97
CA THR A 204 -7.08 19.12 9.96
C THR A 204 -7.37 18.54 8.59
N ILE A 205 -7.44 19.41 7.59
CA ILE A 205 -7.40 19.10 6.17
C ILE A 205 -6.07 19.68 5.66
N GLY A 206 -5.18 18.83 5.15
CA GLY A 206 -3.83 19.19 4.72
C GLY A 206 -3.76 20.03 3.45
N ASP A 207 -2.55 20.45 3.10
CA ASP A 207 -2.27 21.20 1.87
C ASP A 207 -2.66 20.38 0.64
N GLY A 208 -3.39 20.98 -0.31
CA GLY A 208 -3.81 20.32 -1.53
C GLY A 208 -4.62 19.01 -1.36
N ALA A 209 -5.18 18.73 -0.18
CA ALA A 209 -5.80 17.44 0.15
C ALA A 209 -6.85 16.97 -0.87
N PHE A 210 -7.55 17.92 -1.54
CA PHE A 210 -8.53 17.70 -2.61
C PHE A 210 -8.24 18.58 -3.84
N GLN A 211 -7.00 19.03 -4.02
CA GLN A 211 -6.61 19.83 -5.18
C GLN A 211 -6.94 19.08 -6.46
N ASP A 212 -7.35 19.79 -7.52
CA ASP A 212 -7.70 19.23 -8.83
C ASP A 212 -8.81 18.14 -8.81
N CYS A 213 -9.63 18.05 -7.73
CA CYS A 213 -10.83 17.23 -7.68
C CYS A 213 -11.97 17.87 -8.49
N SER A 214 -11.80 17.92 -9.81
CA SER A 214 -12.70 18.67 -10.70
C SER A 214 -14.14 18.14 -10.75
N GLY A 215 -14.35 16.86 -10.40
CA GLY A 215 -15.67 16.22 -10.30
C GLY A 215 -16.43 16.52 -9.02
N LEU A 216 -15.76 17.05 -7.99
CA LEU A 216 -16.37 17.28 -6.67
C LEU A 216 -17.42 18.38 -6.74
N THR A 217 -18.68 18.04 -6.40
CA THR A 217 -19.82 18.96 -6.55
C THR A 217 -20.19 19.69 -5.27
N SER A 218 -19.95 19.07 -4.13
CA SER A 218 -20.20 19.65 -2.81
C SER A 218 -19.30 19.06 -1.76
N VAL A 219 -19.00 19.82 -0.72
CA VAL A 219 -18.28 19.35 0.46
C VAL A 219 -18.89 19.97 1.71
N THR A 220 -19.00 19.15 2.75
CA THR A 220 -19.39 19.63 4.09
C THR A 220 -18.16 19.49 4.99
N ILE A 221 -17.70 20.62 5.52
CA ILE A 221 -16.62 20.66 6.51
C ILE A 221 -17.26 20.49 7.89
N PRO A 222 -16.89 19.47 8.67
CA PRO A 222 -17.46 19.27 10.01
C PRO A 222 -16.95 20.32 11.02
N ASN A 223 -17.70 20.52 12.10
CA ASN A 223 -17.35 21.48 13.17
C ASN A 223 -16.02 21.18 13.89
N SER A 224 -15.52 19.97 13.76
CA SER A 224 -14.24 19.53 14.32
C SER A 224 -13.03 20.11 13.59
N VAL A 225 -13.18 20.48 12.31
CA VAL A 225 -12.06 21.00 11.50
C VAL A 225 -11.69 22.40 11.95
N THR A 226 -10.48 22.55 12.44
CA THR A 226 -9.91 23.83 12.88
C THR A 226 -8.88 24.40 11.91
N THR A 227 -8.38 23.55 11.00
CA THR A 227 -7.33 23.93 10.04
C THR A 227 -7.63 23.37 8.65
N ILE A 228 -7.58 24.24 7.65
CA ILE A 228 -7.64 23.88 6.23
C ILE A 228 -6.35 24.40 5.60
N GLY A 229 -5.56 23.50 5.01
CA GLY A 229 -4.29 23.80 4.39
C GLY A 229 -4.41 24.63 3.11
N ASN A 230 -3.24 25.06 2.60
CA ASN A 230 -3.17 25.82 1.36
C ASN A 230 -3.65 24.96 0.19
N PHE A 231 -4.38 25.57 -0.74
CA PHE A 231 -4.82 24.88 -1.97
C PHE A 231 -5.71 23.64 -1.74
N ALA A 232 -6.20 23.40 -0.51
CA ALA A 232 -6.93 22.17 -0.15
C ALA A 232 -8.07 21.81 -1.11
N PHE A 233 -8.73 22.80 -1.73
CA PHE A 233 -9.79 22.64 -2.74
C PHE A 233 -9.50 23.43 -4.03
N GLU A 234 -8.22 23.74 -4.29
CA GLU A 234 -7.83 24.44 -5.51
C GLU A 234 -8.25 23.66 -6.74
N ARG A 235 -8.78 24.32 -7.76
CA ARG A 235 -9.22 23.72 -9.04
C ARG A 235 -10.29 22.64 -8.90
N CYS A 236 -11.04 22.62 -7.82
CA CYS A 236 -12.28 21.85 -7.73
C CYS A 236 -13.37 22.52 -8.58
N SER A 237 -13.21 22.50 -9.92
CA SER A 237 -14.06 23.29 -10.83
C SER A 237 -15.53 22.88 -10.85
N GLY A 238 -15.87 21.66 -10.40
CA GLY A 238 -17.24 21.19 -10.24
C GLY A 238 -17.92 21.65 -8.95
N LEU A 239 -17.17 22.28 -8.02
CA LEU A 239 -17.67 22.58 -6.69
C LEU A 239 -18.64 23.78 -6.71
N THR A 240 -19.91 23.51 -6.45
CA THR A 240 -20.98 24.51 -6.46
C THR A 240 -21.38 24.96 -5.05
N SER A 241 -21.07 24.17 -4.04
CA SER A 241 -21.38 24.53 -2.64
C SER A 241 -20.33 23.99 -1.67
N VAL A 242 -20.00 24.80 -0.68
CA VAL A 242 -19.17 24.44 0.48
C VAL A 242 -19.89 24.86 1.74
N THR A 243 -20.13 23.91 2.62
CA THR A 243 -20.65 24.22 3.96
C THR A 243 -19.46 24.29 4.92
N ILE A 244 -19.20 25.49 5.45
CA ILE A 244 -18.17 25.72 6.47
C ILE A 244 -18.91 25.96 7.80
N PRO A 245 -18.51 25.28 8.89
CA PRO A 245 -19.15 25.48 10.17
C PRO A 245 -18.91 26.88 10.70
N ASN A 246 -19.83 27.36 11.52
CA ASN A 246 -19.63 28.59 12.31
C ASN A 246 -18.65 28.26 13.44
N SER A 247 -17.48 28.89 13.42
CA SER A 247 -16.46 28.81 14.49
C SER A 247 -16.91 29.60 15.73
#